data_49d2d7db8089f9293bef0eb68f421d45
#
_entry.id   49d2d7db8089f9293bef0eb68f421d45
#
_cell.length_a   1.000
_cell.length_b   1.000
_cell.length_c   1.000
_cell.angle_alpha   90.00
_cell.angle_beta   90.00
_cell.angle_gamma   90.00
#
_symmetry.space_group_name_H-M   'P 1'
#
loop_
_entity.id
_entity.type
_entity.pdbx_description
1 polymer ?
#
loop_
_entity_poly.entity_id
_entity_poly.type
_entity_poly.pdbx_seq_one_letter_code
_entity_poly.pdbx_strand_id
1 'polypeptide(L)'
;MNKTSAVLEFGAPEPGETASLMADKLRFHTDAWDLSVDLKGQHPAIVVIDARSRDAYAQAHIPGAISFPHREMTQESIRHFDQDKVYVVYCDGIGCNASTKGTYKLSKLGFRAKELLGGLDWWRRDGHAVATLHEPSDMIGVAE
;
A
#
# COMPACT_ATOMS: atom_id res chain seq x y z
N MET A 1 43.69 17.79 -6.63
CA MET A 1 42.60 18.52 -5.99
C MET A 1 41.46 17.58 -5.72
N ASN A 2 41.00 17.54 -4.48
CA ASN A 2 39.89 16.66 -4.09
C ASN A 2 38.56 17.23 -4.58
N LYS A 3 37.76 16.38 -5.14
CA LYS A 3 36.39 16.76 -5.50
C LYS A 3 35.46 16.37 -4.35
N THR A 4 34.60 17.26 -3.94
CA THR A 4 33.53 16.94 -3.00
C THR A 4 32.37 16.29 -3.74
N SER A 5 31.69 15.41 -3.09
CA SER A 5 30.53 14.70 -3.64
C SER A 5 29.36 14.83 -2.69
N ALA A 6 28.24 15.33 -3.17
CA ALA A 6 27.01 15.38 -2.37
C ALA A 6 26.49 13.97 -2.10
N VAL A 7 26.63 13.07 -3.06
CA VAL A 7 26.17 11.68 -2.91
C VAL A 7 26.95 10.95 -1.83
N LEU A 8 28.24 11.24 -1.71
CA LEU A 8 29.13 10.55 -0.79
C LEU A 8 29.37 11.31 0.52
N GLU A 9 28.55 12.32 0.80
CA GLU A 9 28.70 13.09 2.03
C GLU A 9 28.73 12.21 3.30
N PHE A 10 27.90 11.17 3.30
CA PHE A 10 27.80 10.23 4.40
C PHE A 10 28.41 8.86 4.07
N GLY A 11 29.26 8.82 3.04
CA GLY A 11 29.93 7.59 2.60
C GLY A 11 29.04 6.71 1.74
N ALA A 12 29.48 5.48 1.55
CA ALA A 12 28.74 4.46 0.85
C ALA A 12 28.79 3.17 1.67
N PRO A 13 27.69 2.42 1.73
CA PRO A 13 27.70 1.17 2.50
C PRO A 13 28.48 0.08 1.77
N GLU A 14 28.86 -0.95 2.49
CA GLU A 14 29.39 -2.16 1.88
C GLU A 14 28.27 -2.86 1.07
N PRO A 15 28.62 -3.60 0.00
CA PRO A 15 27.61 -4.23 -0.84
C PRO A 15 26.60 -5.10 -0.09
N GLY A 16 27.06 -5.85 0.91
CA GLY A 16 26.18 -6.73 1.69
C GLY A 16 25.15 -5.97 2.50
N GLU A 17 25.52 -4.79 3.04
CA GLU A 17 24.58 -3.96 3.79
C GLU A 17 23.45 -3.46 2.88
N THR A 18 23.81 -2.98 1.70
CA THR A 18 22.79 -2.51 0.73
C THR A 18 21.91 -3.65 0.27
N ALA A 19 22.49 -4.79 -0.06
CA ALA A 19 21.72 -5.95 -0.51
C ALA A 19 20.70 -6.39 0.53
N SER A 20 21.08 -6.40 1.80
CA SER A 20 20.19 -6.79 2.89
C SER A 20 19.02 -5.81 3.04
N LEU A 21 19.31 -4.51 3.03
CA LEU A 21 18.27 -3.50 3.19
C LEU A 21 17.32 -3.47 1.98
N MET A 22 17.86 -3.59 0.78
CA MET A 22 17.04 -3.60 -0.43
C MET A 22 16.17 -4.85 -0.50
N ALA A 23 16.67 -6.00 -0.07
CA ALA A 23 15.87 -7.21 0.02
C ALA A 23 14.70 -7.03 0.99
N ASP A 24 14.93 -6.39 2.13
CA ASP A 24 13.85 -6.08 3.07
C ASP A 24 12.84 -5.13 2.45
N LYS A 25 13.30 -4.09 1.76
CA LYS A 25 12.41 -3.16 1.08
C LYS A 25 11.53 -3.87 0.06
N LEU A 26 12.08 -4.77 -0.72
CA LEU A 26 11.32 -5.55 -1.70
C LEU A 26 10.28 -6.45 -1.04
N ARG A 27 10.57 -6.98 0.15
CA ARG A 27 9.61 -7.82 0.88
C ARG A 27 8.50 -7.01 1.55
N PHE A 28 8.82 -5.88 2.17
CA PHE A 28 7.90 -5.09 2.97
C PHE A 28 7.06 -4.11 2.14
N HIS A 29 7.52 -3.75 0.94
CA HIS A 29 6.86 -2.78 0.08
C HIS A 29 6.54 -3.38 -1.28
N THR A 30 5.61 -2.74 -1.96
CA THR A 30 5.40 -2.91 -3.39
C THR A 30 5.22 -1.53 -4.02
N ASP A 31 5.18 -1.44 -5.33
CA ASP A 31 4.98 -0.19 -6.03
C ASP A 31 3.76 -0.25 -6.94
N ALA A 32 3.40 0.91 -7.51
CA ALA A 32 2.21 1.01 -8.34
C ALA A 32 2.28 0.13 -9.59
N TRP A 33 3.47 -0.01 -10.17
CA TRP A 33 3.63 -0.82 -11.37
C TRP A 33 3.37 -2.30 -11.09
N ASP A 34 4.05 -2.86 -10.09
CA ASP A 34 3.90 -4.27 -9.75
C ASP A 34 2.48 -4.58 -9.30
N LEU A 35 1.89 -3.69 -8.49
CA LEU A 35 0.49 -3.87 -8.08
C LEU A 35 -0.44 -3.86 -9.29
N SER A 36 -0.23 -2.97 -10.26
CA SER A 36 -1.08 -2.91 -11.45
C SER A 36 -1.00 -4.20 -12.27
N VAL A 37 0.16 -4.83 -12.34
CA VAL A 37 0.34 -6.12 -13.02
C VAL A 37 -0.52 -7.19 -12.34
N ASP A 38 -0.43 -7.28 -11.02
CA ASP A 38 -1.19 -8.28 -10.28
C ASP A 38 -2.70 -8.04 -10.35
N LEU A 39 -3.14 -6.78 -10.32
CA LEU A 39 -4.56 -6.46 -10.43
C LEU A 39 -5.11 -6.76 -11.82
N LYS A 40 -4.35 -6.46 -12.87
CA LYS A 40 -4.74 -6.82 -14.25
C LYS A 40 -4.82 -8.33 -14.43
N GLY A 41 -3.90 -9.05 -13.81
CA GLY A 41 -3.90 -10.52 -13.83
C GLY A 41 -4.89 -11.14 -12.87
N GLN A 42 -5.61 -10.34 -12.07
CA GLN A 42 -6.57 -10.81 -11.08
C GLN A 42 -5.96 -11.85 -10.13
N HIS A 43 -4.76 -11.57 -9.63
CA HIS A 43 -4.05 -12.50 -8.76
C HIS A 43 -4.86 -12.78 -7.50
N PRO A 44 -5.24 -14.04 -7.22
CA PRO A 44 -6.21 -14.33 -6.16
C PRO A 44 -5.68 -14.09 -4.74
N ALA A 45 -4.36 -14.05 -4.57
CA ALA A 45 -3.77 -13.85 -3.24
C ALA A 45 -3.67 -12.37 -2.82
N ILE A 46 -3.89 -11.43 -3.73
CA ILE A 46 -3.67 -10.01 -3.48
C ILE A 46 -4.98 -9.30 -3.16
N VAL A 47 -5.02 -8.62 -2.02
CA VAL A 47 -6.15 -7.79 -1.60
C VAL A 47 -5.63 -6.40 -1.30
N VAL A 48 -6.22 -5.38 -1.90
CA VAL A 48 -5.79 -3.99 -1.73
C VAL A 48 -6.66 -3.32 -0.67
N ILE A 49 -6.03 -2.64 0.27
CA ILE A 49 -6.69 -1.94 1.36
C ILE A 49 -6.39 -0.45 1.26
N ASP A 50 -7.44 0.35 1.17
CA ASP A 50 -7.34 1.81 1.29
C ASP A 50 -7.46 2.17 2.77
N ALA A 51 -6.35 2.60 3.37
CA ALA A 51 -6.30 2.90 4.81
C ALA A 51 -6.70 4.33 5.14
N ARG A 52 -7.09 5.12 4.14
CA ARG A 52 -7.54 6.51 4.32
C ARG A 52 -8.98 6.55 4.86
N SER A 53 -9.49 7.75 5.04
CA SER A 53 -10.90 7.93 5.41
C SER A 53 -11.83 7.38 4.32
N ARG A 54 -13.05 7.04 4.72
CA ARG A 54 -14.05 6.57 3.76
C ARG A 54 -14.45 7.66 2.77
N ASP A 55 -14.41 8.93 3.17
CA ASP A 55 -14.67 10.04 2.26
C ASP A 55 -13.59 10.14 1.18
N ALA A 56 -12.33 9.99 1.54
CA ALA A 56 -11.24 10.00 0.58
C ALA A 56 -11.37 8.83 -0.41
N TYR A 57 -11.71 7.65 0.08
CA TYR A 57 -11.98 6.49 -0.75
C TYR A 57 -13.09 6.76 -1.76
N ALA A 58 -14.18 7.36 -1.30
CA ALA A 58 -15.33 7.66 -2.15
C ALA A 58 -14.95 8.61 -3.29
N GLN A 59 -14.07 9.58 -3.02
CA GLN A 59 -13.65 10.56 -4.04
C GLN A 59 -12.76 9.93 -5.11
N ALA A 60 -11.85 9.04 -4.72
CA ALA A 60 -11.01 8.32 -5.67
C ALA A 60 -10.26 7.22 -4.93
N HIS A 61 -10.19 6.04 -5.54
CA HIS A 61 -9.47 4.90 -4.97
C HIS A 61 -8.97 3.98 -6.08
N ILE A 62 -8.04 3.11 -5.74
CA ILE A 62 -7.58 2.06 -6.64
C ILE A 62 -8.74 1.10 -6.90
N PRO A 63 -9.07 0.80 -8.17
CA PRO A 63 -10.19 -0.11 -8.48
C PRO A 63 -10.05 -1.45 -7.76
N GLY A 64 -11.12 -1.90 -7.11
CA GLY A 64 -11.13 -3.15 -6.37
C GLY A 64 -10.61 -3.06 -4.94
N ALA A 65 -10.08 -1.92 -4.52
CA ALA A 65 -9.61 -1.75 -3.15
C ALA A 65 -10.77 -1.74 -2.16
N ILE A 66 -10.52 -2.28 -0.98
CA ILE A 66 -11.46 -2.26 0.13
C ILE A 66 -11.19 -1.00 0.96
N SER A 67 -12.24 -0.23 1.25
CA SER A 67 -12.12 0.90 2.17
C SER A 67 -12.06 0.39 3.61
N PHE A 68 -10.91 0.59 4.24
CA PHE A 68 -10.74 0.17 5.63
C PHE A 68 -9.77 1.13 6.34
N PRO A 69 -10.29 2.22 6.92
CA PRO A 69 -9.43 3.17 7.64
C PRO A 69 -8.61 2.47 8.72
N HIS A 70 -7.33 2.84 8.83
CA HIS A 70 -6.44 2.19 9.80
C HIS A 70 -6.96 2.29 11.23
N ARG A 71 -7.71 3.34 11.54
CA ARG A 71 -8.28 3.54 12.88
C ARG A 71 -9.35 2.54 13.24
N GLU A 72 -9.98 1.91 12.23
CA GLU A 72 -11.02 0.91 12.43
C GLU A 72 -10.48 -0.51 12.51
N MET A 73 -9.18 -0.70 12.32
CA MET A 73 -8.56 -2.03 12.31
C MET A 73 -8.37 -2.55 13.73
N THR A 74 -9.16 -3.54 14.10
CA THR A 74 -9.10 -4.25 15.37
C THR A 74 -9.19 -5.74 15.11
N GLN A 75 -8.86 -6.55 16.11
CA GLN A 75 -9.01 -8.00 15.98
C GLN A 75 -10.43 -8.37 15.59
N GLU A 76 -11.42 -7.70 16.16
CA GLU A 76 -12.83 -7.95 15.87
C GLU A 76 -13.20 -7.56 14.44
N SER A 77 -12.78 -6.36 14.00
CA SER A 77 -13.20 -5.81 12.71
C SER A 77 -12.62 -6.57 11.52
N ILE A 78 -11.47 -7.23 11.67
CA ILE A 78 -10.82 -7.96 10.58
C ILE A 78 -10.87 -9.48 10.75
N ARG A 79 -11.69 -9.97 11.68
CA ARG A 79 -11.76 -11.40 11.96
C ARG A 79 -12.12 -12.27 10.75
N HIS A 80 -12.80 -11.67 9.76
CA HIS A 80 -13.21 -12.36 8.53
C HIS A 80 -12.16 -12.30 7.43
N PHE A 81 -11.04 -11.59 7.66
CA PHE A 81 -9.96 -11.53 6.68
C PHE A 81 -9.29 -12.89 6.55
N ASP A 82 -8.88 -13.21 5.33
CA ASP A 82 -8.26 -14.49 4.99
C ASP A 82 -6.74 -14.42 5.25
N GLN A 83 -6.23 -15.33 6.08
CA GLN A 83 -4.80 -15.39 6.40
C GLN A 83 -3.95 -15.90 5.25
N ASP A 84 -4.55 -16.48 4.22
CA ASP A 84 -3.83 -16.93 3.04
C ASP A 84 -3.62 -15.83 2.01
N LYS A 85 -4.19 -14.64 2.26
CA LYS A 85 -4.01 -13.48 1.37
C LYS A 85 -2.85 -12.61 1.81
N VAL A 86 -2.42 -11.77 0.89
CA VAL A 86 -1.46 -10.69 1.17
C VAL A 86 -2.17 -9.36 0.96
N TYR A 87 -2.19 -8.54 1.98
CA TYR A 87 -2.91 -7.27 1.99
C TYR A 87 -1.94 -6.15 1.62
N VAL A 88 -2.22 -5.46 0.51
CA VAL A 88 -1.44 -4.31 0.05
C VAL A 88 -2.14 -3.05 0.51
N VAL A 89 -1.51 -2.31 1.41
CA VAL A 89 -2.13 -1.18 2.11
C VAL A 89 -1.60 0.12 1.54
N TYR A 90 -2.50 1.06 1.22
CA TYR A 90 -2.07 2.35 0.69
C TYR A 90 -2.77 3.53 1.36
N CYS A 91 -2.18 4.70 1.15
CA CYS A 91 -2.64 5.99 1.62
C CYS A 91 -2.59 7.00 0.46
N ASP A 92 -2.64 8.30 0.76
CA ASP A 92 -2.60 9.35 -0.27
C ASP A 92 -1.29 9.38 -1.04
N GLY A 93 -0.17 9.28 -0.32
CA GLY A 93 1.15 9.41 -0.92
C GLY A 93 2.25 9.39 0.13
N ILE A 94 3.42 9.86 -0.26
CA ILE A 94 4.64 9.77 0.55
C ILE A 94 4.52 10.46 1.91
N GLY A 95 3.77 11.56 1.98
CA GLY A 95 3.63 12.35 3.21
C GLY A 95 2.62 11.79 4.21
N CYS A 96 1.93 10.71 3.87
CA CYS A 96 0.88 10.13 4.71
C CYS A 96 1.35 8.80 5.31
N ASN A 97 1.15 8.61 6.61
CA ASN A 97 1.56 7.38 7.29
C ASN A 97 0.40 6.44 7.62
N ALA A 98 -0.79 6.68 7.06
CA ALA A 98 -1.93 5.79 7.30
C ALA A 98 -1.68 4.38 6.77
N SER A 99 -0.99 4.26 5.63
CA SER A 99 -0.60 2.96 5.08
C SER A 99 0.41 2.24 5.98
N THR A 100 1.37 2.98 6.52
CA THR A 100 2.35 2.41 7.46
C THR A 100 1.65 1.89 8.71
N LYS A 101 0.75 2.69 9.28
CA LYS A 101 -0.03 2.28 10.45
C LYS A 101 -0.95 1.10 10.16
N GLY A 102 -1.62 1.11 9.01
CA GLY A 102 -2.50 0.01 8.60
C GLY A 102 -1.73 -1.29 8.39
N THR A 103 -0.60 -1.21 7.70
CA THR A 103 0.27 -2.38 7.50
C THR A 103 0.76 -2.92 8.83
N TYR A 104 1.19 -2.03 9.74
CA TYR A 104 1.64 -2.42 11.08
C TYR A 104 0.53 -3.14 11.84
N LYS A 105 -0.68 -2.56 11.87
CA LYS A 105 -1.80 -3.15 12.61
C LYS A 105 -2.21 -4.52 12.07
N LEU A 106 -2.32 -4.66 10.74
CA LEU A 106 -2.63 -5.95 10.12
C LEU A 106 -1.58 -6.99 10.47
N SER A 107 -0.31 -6.60 10.39
CA SER A 107 0.79 -7.51 10.71
C SER A 107 0.78 -7.92 12.18
N LYS A 108 0.51 -6.98 13.10
CA LYS A 108 0.38 -7.29 14.53
C LYS A 108 -0.75 -8.25 14.80
N LEU A 109 -1.79 -8.22 13.99
CA LEU A 109 -2.95 -9.09 14.13
C LEU A 109 -2.81 -10.42 13.37
N GLY A 110 -1.63 -10.68 12.79
CA GLY A 110 -1.29 -11.98 12.21
C GLY A 110 -1.51 -12.11 10.70
N PHE A 111 -1.73 -11.00 10.00
CA PHE A 111 -1.96 -11.01 8.56
C PHE A 111 -0.71 -10.57 7.81
N ARG A 112 -0.45 -11.17 6.65
CA ARG A 112 0.62 -10.75 5.77
C ARG A 112 0.22 -9.47 5.06
N ALA A 113 1.06 -8.45 5.16
CA ALA A 113 0.78 -7.15 4.57
C ALA A 113 2.03 -6.52 3.99
N LYS A 114 1.84 -5.74 2.93
CA LYS A 114 2.88 -4.92 2.32
C LYS A 114 2.35 -3.50 2.18
N GLU A 115 3.25 -2.54 2.28
CA GLU A 115 2.89 -1.14 2.06
C GLU A 115 3.12 -0.75 0.61
N LEU A 116 2.14 -0.07 -0.02
CA LEU A 116 2.28 0.46 -1.36
C LEU A 116 3.06 1.78 -1.30
N LEU A 117 4.24 1.82 -1.90
CA LEU A 117 5.04 3.02 -1.99
C LEU A 117 4.35 4.06 -2.88
N GLY A 118 4.32 5.30 -2.40
CA GLY A 118 3.78 6.42 -3.16
C GLY A 118 2.26 6.53 -3.14
N GLY A 119 1.55 5.53 -2.66
CA GLY A 119 0.10 5.58 -2.47
C GLY A 119 -0.68 5.89 -3.73
N LEU A 120 -1.87 6.49 -3.54
CA LEU A 120 -2.75 6.86 -4.64
C LEU A 120 -2.11 7.92 -5.55
N ASP A 121 -1.33 8.83 -4.97
CA ASP A 121 -0.64 9.88 -5.74
C ASP A 121 0.25 9.27 -6.83
N TRP A 122 1.10 8.32 -6.47
CA TRP A 122 2.00 7.70 -7.44
C TRP A 122 1.26 6.76 -8.41
N TRP A 123 0.22 6.08 -7.91
CA TRP A 123 -0.66 5.30 -8.77
C TRP A 123 -1.19 6.14 -9.93
N ARG A 124 -1.65 7.36 -9.62
CA ARG A 124 -2.13 8.30 -10.63
C ARG A 124 -1.02 8.80 -11.54
N ARG A 125 0.17 9.09 -10.98
CA ARG A 125 1.31 9.59 -11.76
C ARG A 125 1.76 8.57 -12.80
N ASP A 126 1.65 7.28 -12.51
CA ASP A 126 1.96 6.22 -13.46
C ASP A 126 0.85 6.03 -14.50
N GLY A 127 -0.25 6.78 -14.41
CA GLY A 127 -1.33 6.73 -15.40
C GLY A 127 -2.36 5.62 -15.18
N HIS A 128 -2.37 5.00 -14.02
CA HIS A 128 -3.34 3.95 -13.73
C HIS A 128 -4.72 4.55 -13.39
N ALA A 129 -5.78 3.82 -13.76
CA ALA A 129 -7.14 4.27 -13.56
C ALA A 129 -7.53 4.27 -12.08
N VAL A 130 -8.40 5.21 -11.71
CA VAL A 130 -9.01 5.25 -10.38
C VAL A 130 -10.51 5.07 -10.50
N ALA A 131 -11.12 4.58 -9.42
CA ALA A 131 -12.57 4.47 -9.29
C ALA A 131 -13.09 5.52 -8.31
N THR A 132 -14.39 5.81 -8.41
CA THR A 132 -15.07 6.76 -7.54
C THR A 132 -16.40 6.18 -7.12
N LEU A 133 -16.94 6.66 -5.98
CA LEU A 133 -18.28 6.26 -5.54
C LEU A 133 -19.25 7.42 -5.81
N HIS A 134 -19.86 7.42 -7.00
CA HIS A 134 -20.86 8.43 -7.39
C HIS A 134 -22.26 7.86 -7.48
N GLU A 135 -22.38 6.53 -7.59
CA GLU A 135 -23.67 5.87 -7.78
C GLU A 135 -23.93 4.92 -6.61
N PRO A 136 -25.20 4.67 -6.27
CA PRO A 136 -25.54 3.74 -5.19
C PRO A 136 -24.95 2.34 -5.38
N SER A 137 -24.78 1.89 -6.61
CA SER A 137 -24.17 0.59 -6.91
C SER A 137 -22.71 0.51 -6.48
N ASP A 138 -22.01 1.64 -6.50
CA ASP A 138 -20.60 1.69 -6.08
C ASP A 138 -20.48 1.54 -4.57
N MET A 139 -21.46 2.04 -3.82
CA MET A 139 -21.46 1.98 -2.36
C MET A 139 -21.63 0.57 -1.82
N ILE A 140 -22.21 -0.34 -2.59
CA ILE A 140 -22.39 -1.74 -2.18
C ILE A 140 -21.04 -2.42 -1.98
N GLY A 141 -20.04 -2.10 -2.82
CA GLY A 141 -18.71 -2.64 -2.68
C GLY A 141 -17.93 -2.12 -1.47
N VAL A 142 -18.35 -0.99 -0.90
CA VAL A 142 -17.70 -0.40 0.27
C VAL A 142 -18.14 -1.07 1.56
N ALA A 143 -19.33 -1.65 1.58
CA ALA A 143 -19.90 -2.29 2.77
C ALA A 143 -19.20 -3.60 3.15
N GLU A 144 -18.35 -4.08 2.28
CA GLU A 144 -17.55 -5.28 2.53
C GLU A 144 -16.26 -4.95 3.32
#